data_a519fdedd77be94fda6b436c72f75248
#
_entry.id   a519fdedd77be94fda6b436c72f75248
#
_cell.length_a   1.000
_cell.length_b   1.000
_cell.length_c   1.000
_cell.angle_alpha   90.00
_cell.angle_beta   90.00
_cell.angle_gamma   90.00
#
_symmetry.space_group_name_H-M   'P 1'
#
loop_
_entity.id
_entity.type
_entity.pdbx_description
1 polymer ?
#
loop_
_entity_poly.entity_id
_entity_poly.type
_entity_poly.pdbx_seq_one_letter_code
_entity_poly.pdbx_strand_id
1 'polypeptide(L)'
;MMGGRARLWTDRRGSAAAEMAMVAPLLIGIMFGSLQMGKFFWDEHQVLKAVRDGARYAARQSFASMPCGGTATGETQIKNVVRYGRAVVTGSDRPLLNYWTDPATVTVTIDCYANAGVDGARIYDGVYTARSNVPRVTVTASVPYTPLASIFGFNAGLTLNASSQATVFGL
;
A
#
# COMPACT_ATOMS: atom_id res chain seq x y z
N MET A 1 -28.31 -58.35 -34.55
CA MET A 1 -28.12 -57.14 -33.72
C MET A 1 -26.62 -56.79 -33.57
N MET A 2 -26.01 -56.15 -34.56
CA MET A 2 -24.63 -55.73 -34.55
C MET A 2 -24.47 -54.45 -35.40
N GLY A 3 -24.85 -53.28 -34.87
CA GLY A 3 -24.83 -52.05 -35.65
C GLY A 3 -24.49 -50.76 -34.86
N GLY A 4 -24.07 -50.87 -33.58
CA GLY A 4 -23.91 -49.71 -32.73
C GLY A 4 -22.48 -49.17 -32.49
N ARG A 5 -21.45 -49.92 -32.84
CA ARG A 5 -20.06 -49.58 -32.48
C ARG A 5 -19.32 -48.71 -33.49
N ALA A 6 -19.74 -48.71 -34.74
CA ALA A 6 -19.02 -47.94 -35.80
C ALA A 6 -19.27 -46.43 -35.79
N ARG A 7 -20.38 -45.99 -35.17
CA ARG A 7 -20.76 -44.54 -35.13
C ARG A 7 -19.92 -43.71 -34.15
N LEU A 8 -19.35 -44.30 -33.13
CA LEU A 8 -18.55 -43.57 -32.10
C LEU A 8 -17.17 -43.11 -32.63
N TRP A 9 -16.64 -43.74 -33.65
CA TRP A 9 -15.32 -43.44 -34.23
C TRP A 9 -15.36 -42.35 -35.30
N THR A 10 -16.50 -41.99 -35.81
CA THR A 10 -16.67 -40.95 -36.84
C THR A 10 -17.34 -39.67 -36.31
N ASP A 11 -17.71 -39.65 -35.05
CA ASP A 11 -18.36 -38.48 -34.45
C ASP A 11 -17.29 -37.43 -34.03
N ARG A 12 -17.10 -36.42 -34.88
CA ARG A 12 -16.16 -35.29 -34.63
C ARG A 12 -16.67 -34.30 -33.58
N ARG A 13 -17.87 -34.48 -33.05
CA ARG A 13 -18.43 -33.61 -32.02
C ARG A 13 -17.71 -33.72 -30.70
N GLY A 14 -17.04 -34.82 -30.42
CA GLY A 14 -16.20 -35.02 -29.24
C GLY A 14 -14.84 -34.30 -29.32
N SER A 15 -14.31 -34.07 -30.52
CA SER A 15 -12.98 -33.41 -30.72
C SER A 15 -12.97 -31.97 -30.19
N ALA A 16 -13.98 -31.18 -30.54
CA ALA A 16 -14.08 -29.78 -30.06
C ALA A 16 -14.23 -29.69 -28.54
N ALA A 17 -14.96 -30.63 -27.93
CA ALA A 17 -15.07 -30.67 -26.46
C ALA A 17 -13.72 -31.04 -25.78
N ALA A 18 -12.96 -31.94 -26.38
CA ALA A 18 -11.64 -32.32 -25.88
C ALA A 18 -10.61 -31.15 -26.01
N GLU A 19 -10.63 -30.45 -27.15
CA GLU A 19 -9.82 -29.23 -27.36
C GLU A 19 -10.17 -28.14 -26.36
N MET A 20 -11.47 -27.89 -26.14
CA MET A 20 -11.93 -26.89 -25.16
C MET A 20 -11.54 -27.30 -23.73
N ALA A 21 -11.58 -28.58 -23.39
CA ALA A 21 -11.18 -29.06 -22.08
C ALA A 21 -9.69 -28.82 -21.77
N MET A 22 -8.82 -28.79 -22.79
CA MET A 22 -7.39 -28.48 -22.64
C MET A 22 -7.15 -26.96 -22.57
N VAL A 23 -7.89 -26.17 -23.32
CA VAL A 23 -7.69 -24.71 -23.41
C VAL A 23 -8.37 -23.99 -22.25
N ALA A 24 -9.53 -24.43 -21.78
CA ALA A 24 -10.30 -23.77 -20.75
C ALA A 24 -9.52 -23.53 -19.42
N PRO A 25 -8.78 -24.51 -18.88
CA PRO A 25 -7.99 -24.30 -17.66
C PRO A 25 -6.92 -23.22 -17.84
N LEU A 26 -6.28 -23.15 -19.01
CA LEU A 26 -5.28 -22.13 -19.32
C LEU A 26 -5.91 -20.73 -19.38
N LEU A 27 -7.04 -20.59 -20.06
CA LEU A 27 -7.78 -19.32 -20.14
C LEU A 27 -8.26 -18.86 -18.77
N ILE A 28 -8.79 -19.78 -17.95
CA ILE A 28 -9.21 -19.50 -16.58
C ILE A 28 -8.00 -19.04 -15.74
N GLY A 29 -6.86 -19.71 -15.85
CA GLY A 29 -5.63 -19.32 -15.16
C GLY A 29 -5.16 -17.91 -15.52
N ILE A 30 -5.15 -17.58 -16.81
CA ILE A 30 -4.78 -16.23 -17.29
C ILE A 30 -5.80 -15.18 -16.80
N MET A 31 -7.08 -15.48 -16.85
CA MET A 31 -8.14 -14.57 -16.38
C MET A 31 -8.01 -14.26 -14.89
N PHE A 32 -7.90 -15.28 -14.04
CA PHE A 32 -7.73 -15.07 -12.60
C PHE A 32 -6.38 -14.44 -12.25
N GLY A 33 -5.31 -14.80 -12.96
CA GLY A 33 -3.99 -14.21 -12.80
C GLY A 33 -4.00 -12.71 -13.08
N SER A 34 -4.63 -12.27 -14.18
CA SER A 34 -4.74 -10.85 -14.52
C SER A 34 -5.60 -10.06 -13.53
N LEU A 35 -6.71 -10.64 -13.06
CA LEU A 35 -7.54 -10.01 -12.01
C LEU A 35 -6.76 -9.84 -10.70
N GLN A 36 -5.98 -10.85 -10.32
CA GLN A 36 -5.16 -10.83 -9.12
C GLN A 36 -4.07 -9.76 -9.19
N MET A 37 -3.39 -9.64 -10.35
CA MET A 37 -2.39 -8.60 -10.57
C MET A 37 -3.02 -7.20 -10.55
N GLY A 38 -4.18 -7.03 -11.19
CA GLY A 38 -4.92 -5.78 -11.17
C GLY A 38 -5.26 -5.33 -9.74
N LYS A 39 -5.73 -6.27 -8.90
CA LYS A 39 -5.99 -5.99 -7.49
C LYS A 39 -4.71 -5.63 -6.73
N PHE A 40 -3.61 -6.34 -6.94
CA PHE A 40 -2.34 -6.06 -6.30
C PHE A 40 -1.87 -4.62 -6.59
N PHE A 41 -1.84 -4.21 -7.86
CA PHE A 41 -1.46 -2.84 -8.24
C PHE A 41 -2.43 -1.78 -7.69
N TRP A 42 -3.73 -2.09 -7.68
CA TRP A 42 -4.71 -1.19 -7.07
C TRP A 42 -4.43 -0.96 -5.59
N ASP A 43 -4.23 -2.03 -4.81
CA ASP A 43 -3.94 -1.98 -3.38
C ASP A 43 -2.60 -1.27 -3.12
N GLU A 44 -1.57 -1.52 -3.94
CA GLU A 44 -0.28 -0.82 -3.88
C GLU A 44 -0.43 0.69 -4.07
N HIS A 45 -1.19 1.12 -5.08
CA HIS A 45 -1.47 2.53 -5.29
C HIS A 45 -2.24 3.17 -4.13
N GLN A 46 -3.16 2.44 -3.51
CA GLN A 46 -3.87 2.91 -2.33
C GLN A 46 -2.92 3.13 -1.14
N VAL A 47 -2.00 2.19 -0.88
CA VAL A 47 -1.00 2.31 0.19
C VAL A 47 -0.04 3.47 -0.09
N LEU A 48 0.46 3.61 -1.32
CA LEU A 48 1.33 4.72 -1.74
C LEU A 48 0.65 6.08 -1.51
N LYS A 49 -0.61 6.22 -1.93
CA LYS A 49 -1.38 7.45 -1.71
C LYS A 49 -1.58 7.71 -0.23
N ALA A 50 -1.98 6.71 0.53
CA ALA A 50 -2.24 6.80 1.96
C ALA A 50 -1.01 7.27 2.75
N VAL A 51 0.18 6.72 2.46
CA VAL A 51 1.44 7.11 3.08
C VAL A 51 1.81 8.56 2.74
N ARG A 52 1.59 9.01 1.50
CA ARG A 52 1.80 10.41 1.10
C ARG A 52 0.85 11.36 1.84
N ASP A 53 -0.41 10.99 1.99
CA ASP A 53 -1.40 11.80 2.71
C ASP A 53 -1.06 11.87 4.20
N GLY A 54 -0.59 10.77 4.80
CA GLY A 54 -0.07 10.74 6.17
C GLY A 54 1.16 11.63 6.37
N ALA A 55 2.12 11.58 5.45
CA ALA A 55 3.31 12.42 5.50
C ALA A 55 2.95 13.93 5.36
N ARG A 56 2.03 14.27 4.46
CA ARG A 56 1.52 15.65 4.31
C ARG A 56 0.78 16.12 5.56
N TYR A 57 -0.01 15.25 6.18
CA TYR A 57 -0.69 15.56 7.43
C TYR A 57 0.32 15.83 8.54
N ALA A 58 1.33 14.98 8.69
CA ALA A 58 2.41 15.16 9.66
C ALA A 58 3.20 16.45 9.43
N ALA A 59 3.49 16.80 8.17
CA ALA A 59 4.22 18.02 7.80
C ALA A 59 3.51 19.31 8.21
N ARG A 60 2.19 19.30 8.32
CA ARG A 60 1.37 20.45 8.75
C ARG A 60 1.26 20.58 10.27
N GLN A 61 1.74 19.60 11.04
CA GLN A 61 1.73 19.68 12.49
C GLN A 61 2.71 20.74 12.99
N SER A 62 2.45 21.24 14.21
CA SER A 62 3.37 22.19 14.84
C SER A 62 4.75 21.57 15.07
N PHE A 63 5.78 22.38 15.08
CA PHE A 63 7.13 21.91 15.42
C PHE A 63 7.23 21.31 16.83
N ALA A 64 6.37 21.75 17.76
CA ALA A 64 6.30 21.18 19.09
C ALA A 64 5.79 19.74 19.07
N SER A 65 4.90 19.44 18.15
CA SER A 65 4.35 18.09 17.95
C SER A 65 5.31 17.15 17.22
N MET A 66 6.29 17.71 16.49
CA MET A 66 7.28 16.97 15.71
C MET A 66 8.70 17.35 16.16
N PRO A 67 9.08 17.03 17.42
CA PRO A 67 10.37 17.45 17.97
C PRO A 67 11.51 16.70 17.32
N CYS A 68 12.63 17.41 17.10
CA CYS A 68 13.86 16.81 16.68
C CYS A 68 14.41 15.82 17.72
N GLY A 69 14.63 14.57 17.29
CA GLY A 69 15.14 13.51 18.16
C GLY A 69 14.12 12.92 19.15
N GLY A 70 12.83 13.25 18.97
CA GLY A 70 11.74 12.76 19.82
C GLY A 70 10.69 11.95 19.03
N THR A 71 9.67 11.53 19.75
CA THR A 71 8.49 10.84 19.17
C THR A 71 7.46 11.88 18.73
N ALA A 72 6.80 11.64 17.60
CA ALA A 72 5.72 12.48 17.13
C ALA A 72 4.56 12.50 18.13
N THR A 73 4.20 13.69 18.63
CA THR A 73 2.95 13.86 19.37
C THR A 73 1.82 13.76 18.36
N GLY A 74 0.91 12.81 18.54
CA GLY A 74 -0.14 12.56 17.55
C GLY A 74 0.21 11.52 16.49
N GLU A 75 1.17 10.65 16.76
CA GLU A 75 1.51 9.52 15.89
C GLU A 75 0.27 8.67 15.54
N THR A 76 -0.63 8.48 16.51
CA THR A 76 -1.90 7.76 16.29
C THR A 76 -2.76 8.43 15.23
N GLN A 77 -2.85 9.77 15.23
CA GLN A 77 -3.60 10.52 14.21
C GLN A 77 -2.96 10.36 12.82
N ILE A 78 -1.64 10.38 12.72
CA ILE A 78 -0.92 10.15 11.46
C ILE A 78 -1.22 8.73 10.95
N LYS A 79 -1.10 7.71 11.81
CA LYS A 79 -1.44 6.32 11.49
C LYS A 79 -2.90 6.17 11.06
N ASN A 80 -3.82 6.91 11.69
CA ASN A 80 -5.22 6.94 11.30
C ASN A 80 -5.42 7.56 9.91
N VAL A 81 -4.75 8.69 9.61
CA VAL A 81 -4.80 9.30 8.27
C VAL A 81 -4.32 8.32 7.22
N VAL A 82 -3.22 7.60 7.49
CA VAL A 82 -2.70 6.59 6.56
C VAL A 82 -3.69 5.45 6.35
N ARG A 83 -4.30 4.92 7.39
CA ARG A 83 -5.15 3.72 7.29
C ARG A 83 -6.60 4.00 6.92
N TYR A 84 -7.15 5.15 7.34
CA TYR A 84 -8.57 5.50 7.20
C TYR A 84 -8.81 6.77 6.37
N GLY A 85 -7.76 7.52 6.00
CA GLY A 85 -7.90 8.80 5.32
C GLY A 85 -8.37 9.95 6.21
N ARG A 86 -8.42 9.76 7.55
CA ARG A 86 -8.87 10.75 8.54
C ARG A 86 -8.13 10.62 9.87
N ALA A 87 -7.91 11.73 10.56
CA ALA A 87 -7.15 11.75 11.81
C ALA A 87 -7.91 11.17 13.01
N VAL A 88 -9.22 11.39 13.05
CA VAL A 88 -10.10 10.86 14.10
C VAL A 88 -10.93 9.73 13.52
N VAL A 89 -10.87 8.56 14.16
CA VAL A 89 -11.53 7.32 13.73
C VAL A 89 -12.57 6.93 14.77
N THR A 90 -13.74 6.57 14.31
CA THR A 90 -14.86 6.03 15.12
C THR A 90 -15.02 4.52 14.86
N GLY A 91 -15.76 3.82 15.71
CA GLY A 91 -15.96 2.38 15.58
C GLY A 91 -16.67 1.93 14.29
N SER A 92 -17.29 2.87 13.54
CA SER A 92 -17.95 2.59 12.25
C SER A 92 -17.05 2.83 11.03
N ASP A 93 -15.86 3.43 11.21
CA ASP A 93 -14.96 3.73 10.12
C ASP A 93 -14.27 2.47 9.59
N ARG A 94 -14.18 2.39 8.27
CA ARG A 94 -13.48 1.28 7.59
C ARG A 94 -12.12 1.73 7.09
N PRO A 95 -11.09 0.89 7.22
CA PRO A 95 -9.79 1.20 6.64
C PRO A 95 -9.87 1.23 5.10
N LEU A 96 -8.92 1.92 4.47
CA LEU A 96 -8.81 2.04 3.00
C LEU A 96 -8.68 0.68 2.32
N LEU A 97 -7.97 -0.25 2.94
CA LEU A 97 -7.98 -1.67 2.57
C LEU A 97 -8.64 -2.43 3.73
N ASN A 98 -9.68 -3.20 3.45
CA ASN A 98 -10.47 -3.90 4.48
C ASN A 98 -9.66 -4.80 5.42
N TYR A 99 -8.52 -5.29 4.94
CA TYR A 99 -7.60 -6.14 5.70
C TYR A 99 -6.48 -5.36 6.42
N TRP A 100 -6.38 -4.03 6.21
CA TRP A 100 -5.35 -3.19 6.84
C TRP A 100 -5.77 -2.73 8.24
N THR A 101 -5.86 -3.66 9.16
CA THR A 101 -6.40 -3.40 10.51
C THR A 101 -5.33 -3.12 11.55
N ASP A 102 -4.08 -3.57 11.33
CA ASP A 102 -3.00 -3.42 12.29
C ASP A 102 -2.28 -2.05 12.17
N PRO A 103 -2.31 -1.19 13.21
CA PRO A 103 -1.58 0.08 13.21
C PRO A 103 -0.05 -0.09 13.30
N ALA A 104 0.46 -1.25 13.71
CA ALA A 104 1.89 -1.52 13.79
C ALA A 104 2.55 -1.61 12.39
N THR A 105 1.75 -1.84 11.35
CA THR A 105 2.21 -1.83 9.95
C THR A 105 2.62 -0.45 9.44
N VAL A 106 2.30 0.61 10.19
CA VAL A 106 2.66 2.00 9.86
C VAL A 106 3.67 2.50 10.87
N THR A 107 4.82 2.93 10.38
CA THR A 107 5.90 3.52 11.18
C THR A 107 6.07 4.99 10.83
N VAL A 108 6.21 5.82 11.86
CA VAL A 108 6.46 7.28 11.72
C VAL A 108 7.78 7.58 12.39
N THR A 109 8.73 8.12 11.63
CA THR A 109 10.05 8.54 12.14
C THR A 109 10.29 10.01 11.86
N ILE A 110 11.02 10.67 12.76
CA ILE A 110 11.41 12.08 12.63
C ILE A 110 12.93 12.14 12.54
N ASP A 111 13.42 12.55 11.38
CA ASP A 111 14.83 12.83 11.14
C ASP A 111 15.06 14.33 11.18
N CYS A 112 16.21 14.75 11.70
CA CYS A 112 16.54 16.16 11.82
C CYS A 112 17.82 16.50 11.08
N TYR A 113 17.72 17.52 10.25
CA TYR A 113 18.81 18.02 9.43
C TYR A 113 19.27 19.37 9.95
N ALA A 114 20.57 19.54 10.11
CA ALA A 114 21.14 20.82 10.52
C ALA A 114 20.77 21.91 9.51
N ASN A 115 20.33 23.07 10.01
CA ASN A 115 20.07 24.26 9.20
C ASN A 115 21.31 25.18 9.15
N ALA A 116 22.49 24.58 9.04
CA ALA A 116 23.77 25.29 8.92
C ALA A 116 24.57 24.71 7.75
N GLY A 117 24.96 25.59 6.83
CA GLY A 117 25.85 25.25 5.74
C GLY A 117 27.32 25.26 6.20
N VAL A 118 28.23 24.95 5.28
CA VAL A 118 29.68 24.83 5.52
C VAL A 118 30.26 26.15 6.05
N ASP A 119 29.74 27.29 5.64
CA ASP A 119 30.19 28.62 6.04
C ASP A 119 29.37 29.23 7.19
N GLY A 120 28.60 28.43 7.92
CA GLY A 120 27.68 28.89 8.95
C GLY A 120 26.45 29.63 8.44
N ALA A 121 26.31 29.78 7.12
CA ALA A 121 25.11 30.30 6.51
C ALA A 121 23.94 29.29 6.65
N ARG A 122 22.73 29.80 6.71
CA ARG A 122 21.54 28.91 6.74
C ARG A 122 21.33 28.24 5.39
N ILE A 123 20.91 26.98 5.45
CA ILE A 123 20.51 26.21 4.26
C ILE A 123 19.06 26.46 3.94
N TYR A 124 18.21 26.61 4.97
CA TYR A 124 16.76 26.78 4.86
C TYR A 124 16.31 28.09 5.56
N ASP A 125 15.62 28.92 4.82
CA ASP A 125 15.01 30.16 5.30
C ASP A 125 13.51 30.05 5.53
N GLY A 126 12.84 31.17 5.71
CA GLY A 126 11.39 31.24 5.93
C GLY A 126 11.01 30.74 7.32
N VAL A 127 10.16 29.72 7.40
CA VAL A 127 9.68 29.14 8.67
C VAL A 127 10.79 28.49 9.50
N TYR A 128 11.95 28.24 8.90
CA TYR A 128 13.11 27.60 9.56
C TYR A 128 14.17 28.61 10.01
N THR A 129 13.98 29.92 9.74
CA THR A 129 14.99 30.97 10.01
C THR A 129 15.46 31.00 11.47
N ALA A 130 14.57 30.73 12.44
CA ALA A 130 14.91 30.72 13.86
C ALA A 130 15.32 29.32 14.39
N ARG A 131 15.54 28.33 13.49
CA ARG A 131 15.77 26.95 13.89
C ARG A 131 17.15 26.47 13.47
N SER A 132 17.84 25.82 14.41
CA SER A 132 19.10 25.13 14.14
C SER A 132 18.94 23.81 13.40
N ASN A 133 17.75 23.20 13.49
CA ASN A 133 17.45 21.93 12.83
C ASN A 133 16.08 21.98 12.15
N VAL A 134 15.98 21.28 11.02
CA VAL A 134 14.77 21.12 10.21
C VAL A 134 14.26 19.70 10.38
N PRO A 135 13.09 19.48 10.99
CA PRO A 135 12.51 18.16 11.13
C PRO A 135 11.89 17.68 9.82
N ARG A 136 12.21 16.46 9.45
CA ARG A 136 11.62 15.73 8.34
C ARG A 136 10.95 14.46 8.86
N VAL A 137 9.67 14.32 8.56
CA VAL A 137 8.89 13.13 8.90
C VAL A 137 8.97 12.14 7.76
N THR A 138 9.30 10.90 8.09
CA THR A 138 9.22 9.75 7.20
C THR A 138 8.09 8.85 7.68
N VAL A 139 7.11 8.62 6.83
CA VAL A 139 6.01 7.68 7.07
C VAL A 139 6.22 6.47 6.17
N THR A 140 6.27 5.29 6.78
CA THR A 140 6.46 4.02 6.08
C THR A 140 5.31 3.09 6.41
N ALA A 141 4.81 2.36 5.43
CA ALA A 141 3.84 1.29 5.63
C ALA A 141 4.35 -0.02 5.04
N SER A 142 4.14 -1.12 5.76
CA SER A 142 4.40 -2.49 5.32
C SER A 142 3.16 -3.32 5.59
N VAL A 143 2.31 -3.48 4.59
CA VAL A 143 0.97 -4.07 4.71
C VAL A 143 0.96 -5.47 4.13
N PRO A 144 0.62 -6.51 4.91
CA PRO A 144 0.45 -7.85 4.37
C PRO A 144 -0.67 -7.87 3.32
N TYR A 145 -0.34 -8.35 2.12
CA TYR A 145 -1.31 -8.42 1.02
C TYR A 145 -2.26 -9.59 1.19
N THR A 146 -3.56 -9.33 1.01
CA THR A 146 -4.59 -10.37 1.02
C THR A 146 -5.11 -10.61 -0.40
N PRO A 147 -4.77 -11.75 -1.03
CA PRO A 147 -5.21 -12.06 -2.39
C PRO A 147 -6.71 -12.33 -2.46
N LEU A 148 -7.32 -12.14 -3.65
CA LEU A 148 -8.73 -12.49 -3.91
C LEU A 148 -8.94 -14.00 -3.88
N ALA A 149 -7.97 -14.74 -4.42
CA ALA A 149 -8.01 -16.19 -4.45
C ALA A 149 -6.64 -16.76 -4.13
N SER A 150 -6.61 -17.68 -3.18
CA SER A 150 -5.41 -18.41 -2.78
C SER A 150 -5.09 -19.60 -3.70
N ILE A 151 -5.86 -19.77 -4.79
CA ILE A 151 -5.93 -20.98 -5.60
C ILE A 151 -4.64 -21.24 -6.41
N PHE A 152 -3.85 -20.22 -6.74
CA PHE A 152 -2.66 -20.34 -7.59
C PHE A 152 -1.34 -20.02 -6.88
N GLY A 153 -1.24 -20.27 -5.59
CA GLY A 153 0.01 -20.08 -4.84
C GLY A 153 0.37 -18.62 -4.55
N PHE A 154 -0.53 -17.67 -4.80
CA PHE A 154 -0.34 -16.24 -4.46
C PHE A 154 -0.40 -15.94 -2.96
N ASN A 155 -0.36 -16.96 -2.10
CA ASN A 155 -0.41 -16.83 -0.64
C ASN A 155 0.93 -16.52 0.01
N ALA A 156 1.99 -16.44 -0.72
CA ALA A 156 3.34 -16.46 -0.17
C ALA A 156 3.79 -15.11 0.38
N GLY A 157 3.15 -14.63 1.47
CA GLY A 157 3.73 -13.58 2.30
C GLY A 157 4.05 -12.26 1.58
N LEU A 158 3.32 -11.94 0.49
CA LEU A 158 3.50 -10.67 -0.22
C LEU A 158 3.12 -9.52 0.68
N THR A 159 3.97 -8.49 0.71
CA THR A 159 3.72 -7.24 1.43
C THR A 159 3.71 -6.07 0.47
N LEU A 160 2.81 -5.13 0.71
CA LEU A 160 2.76 -3.84 0.05
C LEU A 160 3.60 -2.86 0.87
N ASN A 161 4.69 -2.37 0.29
CA ASN A 161 5.62 -1.48 0.97
C ASN A 161 5.58 -0.09 0.34
N ALA A 162 5.41 0.93 1.17
CA ALA A 162 5.43 2.32 0.73
C ALA A 162 6.14 3.20 1.75
N SER A 163 6.84 4.22 1.28
CA SER A 163 7.46 5.24 2.12
C SER A 163 7.26 6.62 1.50
N SER A 164 7.05 7.61 2.34
CA SER A 164 6.97 9.01 1.94
C SER A 164 7.58 9.91 2.98
N GLN A 165 8.28 10.94 2.54
CA GLN A 165 8.93 11.91 3.38
C GLN A 165 8.34 13.29 3.15
N ALA A 166 8.22 14.07 4.22
CA ALA A 166 7.81 15.45 4.15
C ALA A 166 8.51 16.27 5.23
N THR A 167 8.95 17.47 4.88
CA THR A 167 9.54 18.41 5.84
C THR A 167 8.43 19.09 6.63
N VAL A 168 8.56 19.15 7.95
CA VAL A 168 7.60 19.82 8.83
C VAL A 168 7.75 21.33 8.67
N PHE A 169 6.67 22.03 8.37
CA PHE A 169 6.67 23.49 8.22
C PHE A 169 5.83 24.24 9.29
N GLY A 170 5.25 23.49 10.23
CA GLY A 170 4.70 24.02 11.48
C GLY A 170 3.64 25.11 11.28
N LEU A 171 2.41 24.73 11.00
CA LEU A 171 1.26 25.66 10.97
C LEU A 171 0.69 25.87 12.36
#